data_7eb0b35b7b9e985ad64895c0d0641ec0
#
_entry.id   7eb0b35b7b9e985ad64895c0d0641ec0
#
_cell.length_a   1.000
_cell.length_b   1.000
_cell.length_c   1.000
_cell.angle_alpha   90.00
_cell.angle_beta   90.00
_cell.angle_gamma   90.00
#
_symmetry.space_group_name_H-M   'P 1'
#
loop_
_entity.id
_entity.type
_entity.pdbx_description
1 polymer ?
#
loop_
_entity_poly.entity_id
_entity_poly.type
_entity_poly.pdbx_seq_one_letter_code
_entity_poly.pdbx_strand_id
1 'polypeptide(L)'
;MPESHQFQRSPADRPSRPLVVVSNREPYLHSLAEDGAVTWEPTTGGVAVALDALMRERGGVWIAHGAGDADRRVVDADDRLLVPPDVPIYALRRIWLTEAEEQHYYDGFANEGLWPLCHVAHVKPVFRAADWRAYQEV
;
A
#
# COMPACT_ATOMS: atom_id res chain seq x y z
N MET A 1 -26.91 6.72 49.95
CA MET A 1 -25.82 6.94 49.00
C MET A 1 -25.95 5.94 47.89
N PRO A 2 -26.44 6.31 46.68
CA PRO A 2 -26.46 5.37 45.58
C PRO A 2 -25.08 5.32 44.93
N GLU A 3 -24.53 4.08 44.82
CA GLU A 3 -23.28 3.79 44.16
C GLU A 3 -23.42 4.07 42.65
N SER A 4 -22.56 4.93 42.15
CA SER A 4 -22.42 5.26 40.72
C SER A 4 -21.78 4.07 39.99
N HIS A 5 -22.59 3.22 39.39
CA HIS A 5 -22.10 2.25 38.43
C HIS A 5 -21.55 3.01 37.22
N GLN A 6 -20.24 3.22 37.19
CA GLN A 6 -19.55 3.60 35.97
C GLN A 6 -19.69 2.42 34.97
N PHE A 7 -20.51 2.65 33.96
CA PHE A 7 -20.59 1.77 32.78
C PHE A 7 -19.24 1.77 32.09
N GLN A 8 -18.36 0.83 32.43
CA GLN A 8 -17.16 0.56 31.67
C GLN A 8 -17.61 -0.05 30.34
N ARG A 9 -17.54 0.72 29.26
CA ARG A 9 -17.75 0.23 27.90
C ARG A 9 -16.75 -0.89 27.64
N SER A 10 -17.27 -2.03 27.23
CA SER A 10 -16.46 -3.19 26.81
C SER A 10 -15.48 -2.78 25.68
N PRO A 11 -14.28 -3.35 25.61
CA PRO A 11 -13.32 -3.11 24.51
C PRO A 11 -13.92 -3.35 23.11
N ALA A 12 -14.95 -4.20 23.00
CA ALA A 12 -15.68 -4.47 21.76
C ALA A 12 -16.56 -3.30 21.27
N ASP A 13 -16.85 -2.31 22.11
CA ASP A 13 -17.76 -1.17 21.80
C ASP A 13 -17.03 0.09 21.28
N ARG A 14 -15.72 0.02 21.08
CA ARG A 14 -14.99 1.11 20.42
C ARG A 14 -15.18 0.98 18.92
N PRO A 15 -15.68 2.03 18.23
CA PRO A 15 -15.69 2.01 16.78
C PRO A 15 -14.25 1.73 16.31
N SER A 16 -14.07 0.65 15.57
CA SER A 16 -12.76 0.30 15.03
C SER A 16 -12.30 1.47 14.14
N ARG A 17 -11.17 2.08 14.49
CA ARG A 17 -10.60 3.13 13.65
C ARG A 17 -10.33 2.52 12.26
N PRO A 18 -10.64 3.24 11.19
CA PRO A 18 -10.35 2.76 9.84
C PRO A 18 -8.85 2.46 9.73
N LEU A 19 -8.52 1.30 9.15
CA LEU A 19 -7.15 0.93 8.89
C LEU A 19 -6.65 1.68 7.66
N VAL A 20 -5.46 2.27 7.76
CA VAL A 20 -4.76 2.88 6.63
C VAL A 20 -3.44 2.15 6.46
N VAL A 21 -3.24 1.58 5.28
CA VAL A 21 -1.97 0.95 4.86
C VAL A 21 -1.32 1.85 3.81
N VAL A 22 -0.02 2.06 3.92
CA VAL A 22 0.78 2.77 2.92
C VAL A 22 1.97 1.90 2.56
N SER A 23 2.13 1.62 1.27
CA SER A 23 3.27 0.83 0.77
C SER A 23 3.64 1.25 -0.66
N ASN A 24 4.85 0.93 -1.11
CA ASN A 24 5.21 1.15 -2.51
C ASN A 24 4.40 0.23 -3.42
N ARG A 25 4.41 -1.09 -3.15
CA ARG A 25 3.68 -2.06 -3.96
C ARG A 25 2.21 -2.09 -3.60
N GLU A 26 1.37 -2.07 -4.62
CA GLU A 26 -0.06 -2.25 -4.52
C GLU A 26 -0.46 -3.73 -4.35
N PRO A 27 -1.63 -4.02 -3.78
CA PRO A 27 -2.09 -5.41 -3.59
C PRO A 27 -2.58 -6.07 -4.89
N TYR A 28 -3.06 -5.31 -5.86
CA TYR A 28 -3.60 -5.78 -7.14
C TYR A 28 -3.07 -4.92 -8.28
N LEU A 29 -2.46 -5.54 -9.26
CA LEU A 29 -1.92 -4.90 -10.45
C LEU A 29 -2.85 -5.16 -11.62
N HIS A 30 -3.15 -4.12 -12.41
CA HIS A 30 -3.96 -4.23 -13.61
C HIS A 30 -3.10 -4.04 -14.85
N SER A 31 -3.30 -4.94 -15.81
CA SER A 31 -2.53 -4.98 -17.05
C SER A 31 -3.46 -5.03 -18.26
N LEU A 32 -2.94 -4.61 -19.41
CA LEU A 32 -3.62 -4.76 -20.69
C LEU A 32 -3.25 -6.11 -21.32
N ALA A 33 -4.27 -6.88 -21.63
CA ALA A 33 -4.10 -8.06 -22.48
C ALA A 33 -3.90 -7.66 -23.96
N GLU A 34 -3.43 -8.58 -24.80
CA GLU A 34 -3.17 -8.34 -26.22
C GLU A 34 -4.44 -7.89 -26.99
N ASP A 35 -5.63 -8.33 -26.57
CA ASP A 35 -6.92 -7.94 -27.13
C ASP A 35 -7.42 -6.58 -26.59
N GLY A 36 -6.65 -5.90 -25.72
CA GLY A 36 -7.00 -4.63 -25.09
C GLY A 36 -7.90 -4.75 -23.86
N ALA A 37 -8.26 -5.95 -23.44
CA ALA A 37 -9.00 -6.17 -22.21
C ALA A 37 -8.13 -5.85 -20.98
N VAL A 38 -8.75 -5.32 -19.92
CA VAL A 38 -8.07 -5.12 -18.65
C VAL A 38 -8.13 -6.42 -17.85
N THR A 39 -6.96 -6.92 -17.48
CA THR A 39 -6.79 -8.06 -16.58
C THR A 39 -6.21 -7.59 -15.25
N TRP A 40 -6.26 -8.43 -14.23
CA TRP A 40 -5.67 -8.13 -12.95
C TRP A 40 -5.06 -9.38 -12.31
N GLU A 41 -4.07 -9.16 -11.48
CA GLU A 41 -3.44 -10.21 -10.68
C GLU A 41 -3.09 -9.69 -9.27
N PRO A 42 -3.16 -10.55 -8.24
CA PRO A 42 -2.68 -10.17 -6.92
C PRO A 42 -1.16 -10.06 -6.92
N THR A 43 -0.64 -9.04 -6.26
CA THR A 43 0.81 -8.87 -6.11
C THR A 43 1.40 -9.97 -5.26
N THR A 44 2.48 -10.56 -5.73
CA THR A 44 3.22 -11.59 -5.01
C THR A 44 4.19 -10.95 -4.01
N GLY A 45 4.25 -11.48 -2.80
CA GLY A 45 5.16 -11.02 -1.74
C GLY A 45 4.54 -11.17 -0.36
N GLY A 46 5.31 -11.65 0.59
CA GLY A 46 4.79 -12.00 1.93
C GLY A 46 4.11 -10.84 2.65
N VAL A 47 4.63 -9.62 2.51
CA VAL A 47 4.05 -8.42 3.14
C VAL A 47 2.73 -8.05 2.49
N ALA A 48 2.64 -8.03 1.16
CA ALA A 48 1.41 -7.68 0.44
C ALA A 48 0.30 -8.69 0.73
N VAL A 49 0.61 -9.98 0.71
CA VAL A 49 -0.34 -11.07 1.03
C VAL A 49 -0.87 -10.96 2.47
N ALA A 50 0.01 -10.72 3.44
CA ALA A 50 -0.40 -10.60 4.84
C ALA A 50 -1.25 -9.36 5.10
N LEU A 51 -0.90 -8.22 4.49
CA LEU A 51 -1.66 -6.98 4.61
C LEU A 51 -3.01 -7.08 3.88
N ASP A 52 -3.08 -7.73 2.72
CA ASP A 52 -4.35 -7.95 2.01
C ASP A 52 -5.33 -8.77 2.85
N ALA A 53 -4.86 -9.84 3.49
CA ALA A 53 -5.69 -10.63 4.40
C ALA A 53 -6.26 -9.78 5.55
N LEU A 54 -5.44 -8.92 6.16
CA LEU A 54 -5.86 -8.00 7.21
C LEU A 54 -6.86 -6.96 6.70
N MET A 55 -6.64 -6.40 5.50
CA MET A 55 -7.54 -5.43 4.89
C MET A 55 -8.88 -6.03 4.50
N ARG A 56 -8.90 -7.29 4.06
CA ARG A 56 -10.15 -8.03 3.79
C ARG A 56 -10.98 -8.25 5.06
N GLU A 57 -10.33 -8.46 6.20
CA GLU A 57 -11.03 -8.65 7.48
C GLU A 57 -11.55 -7.33 8.06
N ARG A 58 -10.73 -6.26 8.00
CA ARG A 58 -11.01 -5.02 8.73
C ARG A 58 -11.56 -3.88 7.88
N GLY A 59 -11.39 -3.95 6.57
CA GLY A 59 -11.67 -2.83 5.69
C GLY A 59 -10.67 -1.68 5.85
N GLY A 60 -10.95 -0.55 5.21
CA GLY A 60 -10.13 0.65 5.29
C GLY A 60 -9.61 1.12 3.94
N VAL A 61 -8.44 1.77 3.93
CA VAL A 61 -7.82 2.32 2.73
C VAL A 61 -6.38 1.85 2.63
N TRP A 62 -6.02 1.33 1.46
CA TRP A 62 -4.63 1.05 1.11
C TRP A 62 -4.15 2.09 0.09
N ILE A 63 -3.05 2.76 0.39
CA ILE A 63 -2.42 3.75 -0.49
C ILE A 63 -1.14 3.14 -1.04
N ALA A 64 -1.01 3.09 -2.37
CA ALA A 64 0.15 2.50 -3.04
C ALA A 64 0.43 3.13 -4.39
N HIS A 65 1.65 2.94 -4.91
CA HIS A 65 2.01 3.33 -6.26
C HIS A 65 1.34 2.39 -7.28
N GLY A 66 0.69 2.96 -8.29
CA GLY A 66 0.13 2.23 -9.42
C GLY A 66 1.20 1.95 -10.46
N ALA A 67 1.66 0.71 -10.54
CA ALA A 67 2.73 0.25 -11.43
C ALA A 67 2.24 -0.46 -12.69
N GLY A 68 0.97 -0.88 -12.73
CA GLY A 68 0.36 -1.54 -13.87
C GLY A 68 0.00 -0.61 -15.02
N ASP A 69 0.18 -1.05 -16.24
CA ASP A 69 -0.10 -0.25 -17.44
C ASP A 69 -1.59 0.05 -17.66
N ALA A 70 -2.49 -0.72 -17.01
CA ALA A 70 -3.92 -0.49 -17.00
C ALA A 70 -4.44 0.15 -15.69
N ASP A 71 -3.61 0.39 -14.71
CA ASP A 71 -4.02 0.89 -13.39
C ASP A 71 -4.78 2.21 -13.45
N ARG A 72 -4.37 3.13 -14.33
CA ARG A 72 -5.08 4.41 -14.55
C ARG A 72 -6.46 4.27 -15.17
N ARG A 73 -6.76 3.14 -15.79
CA ARG A 73 -8.05 2.92 -16.47
C ARG A 73 -9.15 2.44 -15.53
N VAL A 74 -8.79 1.93 -14.36
CA VAL A 74 -9.72 1.29 -13.42
C VAL A 74 -10.01 2.11 -12.18
N VAL A 75 -9.36 3.26 -12.01
CA VAL A 75 -9.59 4.16 -10.88
C VAL A 75 -10.66 5.21 -11.21
N ASP A 76 -11.29 5.73 -10.18
CA ASP A 76 -12.21 6.86 -10.27
C ASP A 76 -11.46 8.22 -10.34
N ALA A 77 -12.20 9.32 -10.25
CA ALA A 77 -11.65 10.68 -10.30
C ALA A 77 -10.75 11.04 -9.10
N ASP A 78 -10.83 10.28 -8.02
CA ASP A 78 -10.02 10.44 -6.80
C ASP A 78 -8.87 9.42 -6.73
N ASP A 79 -8.53 8.78 -7.86
CA ASP A 79 -7.53 7.71 -7.99
C ASP A 79 -7.81 6.49 -7.11
N ARG A 80 -9.10 6.16 -6.91
CA ARG A 80 -9.55 5.05 -6.05
C ARG A 80 -10.26 3.98 -6.84
N LEU A 81 -10.18 2.75 -6.32
CA LEU A 81 -11.03 1.63 -6.73
C LEU A 81 -11.31 0.75 -5.51
N LEU A 82 -12.35 -0.05 -5.58
CA LEU A 82 -12.62 -1.08 -4.58
C LEU A 82 -11.94 -2.39 -4.98
N VAL A 83 -11.29 -3.03 -4.02
CA VAL A 83 -10.56 -4.28 -4.21
C VAL A 83 -10.91 -5.30 -3.11
N PRO A 84 -10.72 -6.61 -3.35
CA PRO A 84 -10.30 -7.25 -4.62
C PRO A 84 -11.26 -6.98 -5.78
N PRO A 85 -10.81 -7.01 -7.04
CA PRO A 85 -11.68 -6.70 -8.17
C PRO A 85 -12.87 -7.66 -8.35
N ASP A 86 -12.73 -8.91 -7.92
CA ASP A 86 -13.78 -9.95 -7.96
C ASP A 86 -14.76 -9.85 -6.78
N VAL A 87 -14.30 -9.44 -5.59
CA VAL A 87 -15.11 -9.30 -4.38
C VAL A 87 -14.70 -8.03 -3.64
N PRO A 88 -15.23 -6.85 -4.03
CA PRO A 88 -14.83 -5.56 -3.47
C PRO A 88 -15.09 -5.46 -1.96
N ILE A 89 -14.04 -5.23 -1.17
CA ILE A 89 -14.10 -5.20 0.31
C ILE A 89 -13.53 -3.91 0.89
N TYR A 90 -12.39 -3.40 0.34
CA TYR A 90 -11.74 -2.20 0.83
C TYR A 90 -11.30 -1.27 -0.30
N ALA A 91 -10.95 -0.03 0.03
CA ALA A 91 -10.51 0.95 -0.96
C ALA A 91 -8.99 0.87 -1.19
N LEU A 92 -8.59 0.77 -2.46
CA LEU A 92 -7.21 1.03 -2.90
C LEU A 92 -7.17 2.43 -3.50
N ARG A 93 -6.32 3.30 -2.97
CA ARG A 93 -6.00 4.60 -3.56
C ARG A 93 -4.61 4.55 -4.17
N ARG A 94 -4.51 4.85 -5.45
CA ARG A 94 -3.24 4.87 -6.16
C ARG A 94 -2.62 6.27 -6.14
N ILE A 95 -1.31 6.30 -6.01
CA ILE A 95 -0.49 7.46 -6.32
C ILE A 95 0.30 7.16 -7.58
N TRP A 96 0.74 8.19 -8.26
CA TRP A 96 1.42 8.07 -9.55
C TRP A 96 2.80 8.68 -9.43
N LEU A 97 3.81 7.83 -9.41
CA LEU A 97 5.20 8.24 -9.42
C LEU A 97 5.74 8.23 -10.85
N THR A 98 6.65 9.12 -11.13
CA THR A 98 7.49 9.04 -12.32
C THR A 98 8.53 7.95 -12.15
N GLU A 99 9.06 7.43 -13.26
CA GLU A 99 10.14 6.44 -13.23
C GLU A 99 11.36 6.94 -12.44
N ALA A 100 11.70 8.24 -12.58
CA ALA A 100 12.81 8.85 -11.85
C ALA A 100 12.53 8.91 -10.33
N GLU A 101 11.32 9.24 -9.91
CA GLU A 101 10.93 9.22 -8.50
C GLU A 101 11.03 7.80 -7.93
N GLU A 102 10.47 6.80 -8.61
CA GLU A 102 10.53 5.40 -8.16
C GLU A 102 11.98 4.92 -8.08
N GLN A 103 12.80 5.18 -9.11
CA GLN A 103 14.19 4.78 -9.13
C GLN A 103 14.99 5.37 -7.96
N HIS A 104 14.79 6.65 -7.64
CA HIS A 104 15.57 7.29 -6.58
C HIS A 104 15.04 6.99 -5.19
N TYR A 105 13.71 7.15 -4.97
CA TYR A 105 13.17 6.96 -3.62
C TYR A 105 13.11 5.48 -3.23
N TYR A 106 12.64 4.61 -4.12
CA TYR A 106 12.40 3.21 -3.79
C TYR A 106 13.63 2.34 -4.05
N ASP A 107 14.13 2.31 -5.29
CA ASP A 107 15.29 1.45 -5.61
C ASP A 107 16.57 1.97 -4.97
N GLY A 108 16.83 3.27 -5.07
CA GLY A 108 18.01 3.88 -4.50
C GLY A 108 17.96 3.97 -2.97
N PHE A 109 17.13 4.86 -2.41
CA PHE A 109 17.17 5.11 -0.97
C PHE A 109 16.63 3.95 -0.13
N ALA A 110 15.44 3.43 -0.46
CA ALA A 110 14.83 2.38 0.33
C ALA A 110 15.57 1.03 0.17
N ASN A 111 15.77 0.55 -1.07
CA ASN A 111 16.30 -0.79 -1.30
C ASN A 111 17.83 -0.89 -1.21
N GLU A 112 18.57 0.07 -1.77
CA GLU A 112 20.05 0.04 -1.70
C GLU A 112 20.60 0.64 -0.40
N GLY A 113 19.85 1.55 0.25
CA GLY A 113 20.27 2.21 1.48
C GLY A 113 19.68 1.58 2.74
N LEU A 114 18.37 1.75 2.97
CA LEU A 114 17.73 1.36 4.22
C LEU A 114 17.57 -0.14 4.38
N TRP A 115 17.18 -0.85 3.33
CA TRP A 115 16.89 -2.28 3.41
C TRP A 115 18.07 -3.13 3.90
N PRO A 116 19.32 -2.93 3.43
CA PRO A 116 20.48 -3.65 3.93
C PRO A 116 20.73 -3.42 5.44
N LEU A 117 20.45 -2.23 5.96
CA LEU A 117 20.58 -1.93 7.38
C LEU A 117 19.51 -2.65 8.22
N CYS A 118 18.28 -2.69 7.74
CA CYS A 118 17.17 -3.28 8.47
C CYS A 118 17.22 -4.82 8.49
N HIS A 119 17.85 -5.45 7.51
CA HIS A 119 17.86 -6.91 7.34
C HIS A 119 19.19 -7.56 7.65
N VAL A 120 20.16 -6.82 8.24
CA VAL A 120 21.52 -7.33 8.54
C VAL A 120 22.12 -8.01 7.28
N ALA A 121 21.86 -7.44 6.10
CA ALA A 121 22.37 -7.98 4.85
C ALA A 121 23.91 -7.80 4.78
N HIS A 122 24.62 -8.80 4.25
CA HIS A 122 26.07 -8.72 4.02
C HIS A 122 26.44 -7.80 2.83
N VAL A 123 25.52 -6.92 2.44
CA VAL A 123 25.70 -5.94 1.37
C VAL A 123 25.90 -4.56 2.00
N LYS A 124 26.89 -3.83 1.53
CA LYS A 124 27.16 -2.46 2.01
C LYS A 124 26.01 -1.54 1.56
N PRO A 125 25.36 -0.82 2.50
CA PRO A 125 24.33 0.14 2.15
C PRO A 125 24.90 1.30 1.33
N VAL A 126 24.15 1.77 0.35
CA VAL A 126 24.52 2.86 -0.53
C VAL A 126 23.54 4.02 -0.32
N PHE A 127 24.08 5.20 0.02
CA PHE A 127 23.31 6.43 0.19
C PHE A 127 23.82 7.51 -0.75
N ARG A 128 22.91 8.06 -1.58
CA ARG A 128 23.18 9.17 -2.49
C ARG A 128 22.29 10.36 -2.13
N ALA A 129 22.82 11.56 -2.25
CA ALA A 129 22.06 12.77 -1.91
C ALA A 129 20.82 12.99 -2.80
N ALA A 130 20.85 12.53 -4.05
CA ALA A 130 19.70 12.57 -4.94
C ALA A 130 18.57 11.64 -4.47
N ASP A 131 18.92 10.41 -4.06
CA ASP A 131 17.98 9.40 -3.57
C ASP A 131 17.32 9.87 -2.26
N TRP A 132 18.08 10.47 -1.36
CA TRP A 132 17.56 11.05 -0.12
C TRP A 132 16.56 12.18 -0.38
N ARG A 133 16.85 13.07 -1.34
CA ARG A 133 15.92 14.14 -1.70
C ARG A 133 14.62 13.59 -2.26
N ALA A 134 14.69 12.66 -3.20
CA ALA A 134 13.50 12.01 -3.75
C ALA A 134 12.68 11.29 -2.67
N TYR A 135 13.34 10.61 -1.72
CA TYR A 135 12.67 9.97 -0.59
C TYR A 135 11.91 10.95 0.33
N GLN A 136 12.38 12.19 0.43
CA GLN A 136 11.70 13.23 1.21
C GLN A 136 10.53 13.88 0.47
N GLU A 137 10.55 13.84 -0.88
CA GLU A 137 9.55 14.47 -1.74
C GLU A 137 8.35 13.56 -2.04
N VAL A 138 8.57 12.24 -2.10
CA VAL A 138 7.55 11.22 -2.30
C VAL A 138 6.84 10.88 -1.01
#